data_becd07b81f4f622f07394d4de944edf4
#
_entry.id   becd07b81f4f622f07394d4de944edf4
#
_cell.length_a   1.000
_cell.length_b   1.000
_cell.length_c   1.000
_cell.angle_alpha   90.00
_cell.angle_beta   90.00
_cell.angle_gamma   90.00
#
_symmetry.space_group_name_H-M   'P 1'
#
loop_
_entity.id
_entity.type
_entity.pdbx_description
1 polymer ?
#
loop_
_entity_poly.entity_id
_entity_poly.type
_entity_poly.pdbx_seq_one_letter_code
_entity_poly.pdbx_strand_id
1 'polypeptide(L)'
;MANRTAAPTKARPTQRVTPRPARKSSIRRAAAGRKLKPSARQRGLGAGQIALDVDHQDIRALVARIRQAGGVVVGSYRDPLGGRALVHATLPFKAIQPTPFQRDLSPTHTRRLSEKIDEAGAFLDPLILVLGEDQQFWTPNGRHRLAAAKILGLQQISVLVSPDETLAYRILALNTEKAHNLKDRSLEVIRMARSLARRQPAARETQFAAQFESAELLTLGIIYERQSRFAGGAYSPLLRKVDRFSALALPASLREREGYAARLQAIDAEVKKIIVALQARGFKSPYLRNYVVARINPVRFKLQKRGESAPAMPIGQALTRMTAAAKGFKLDSVSNADLAWVAVGAGSHD
;
A
#
# COMPACT_ATOMS: atom_id res chain seq x y z
N MET A 1 -51.81 84.80 24.79
CA MET A 1 -50.92 84.84 25.95
C MET A 1 -50.85 83.46 26.54
N ALA A 2 -49.75 82.96 26.78
CA ALA A 2 -49.27 81.80 27.52
C ALA A 2 -48.35 80.88 26.72
N ASN A 3 -47.14 81.04 27.03
CA ASN A 3 -45.95 80.31 26.66
C ASN A 3 -46.02 78.85 27.16
N ARG A 4 -45.86 77.85 26.32
CA ARG A 4 -45.59 76.48 26.74
C ARG A 4 -44.22 76.08 26.27
N THR A 5 -43.29 76.10 27.22
CA THR A 5 -41.94 75.57 27.15
C THR A 5 -41.95 74.06 26.95
N ALA A 6 -41.31 73.57 25.89
CA ALA A 6 -41.07 72.19 25.63
C ALA A 6 -39.85 71.64 26.50
N ALA A 7 -40.05 70.58 27.20
CA ALA A 7 -39.01 69.92 27.97
C ALA A 7 -38.03 69.12 27.07
N PRO A 8 -36.74 68.99 27.41
CA PRO A 8 -35.73 68.29 26.55
C PRO A 8 -35.84 66.79 26.74
N THR A 9 -35.85 66.10 25.60
CA THR A 9 -35.83 64.63 25.48
C THR A 9 -34.45 64.09 25.88
N LYS A 10 -34.43 63.24 26.92
CA LYS A 10 -33.21 62.53 27.40
C LYS A 10 -32.71 61.56 26.32
N ALA A 11 -31.49 61.75 25.87
CA ALA A 11 -30.77 60.84 25.01
C ALA A 11 -30.45 59.51 25.74
N ARG A 12 -30.75 58.38 25.11
CA ARG A 12 -30.49 57.02 25.57
C ARG A 12 -28.98 56.73 25.40
N PRO A 13 -28.27 56.15 26.39
CA PRO A 13 -26.84 55.84 26.28
C PRO A 13 -26.61 54.73 25.28
N THR A 14 -25.77 54.95 24.28
CA THR A 14 -25.23 53.94 23.35
C THR A 14 -24.37 52.94 24.14
N GLN A 15 -24.81 51.70 24.14
CA GLN A 15 -23.98 50.58 24.65
C GLN A 15 -22.74 50.40 23.78
N ARG A 16 -21.60 50.61 24.39
CA ARG A 16 -20.27 50.33 23.83
C ARG A 16 -20.11 48.81 23.65
N VAL A 17 -20.17 48.34 22.39
CA VAL A 17 -19.90 46.94 22.05
C VAL A 17 -18.41 46.71 22.22
N THR A 18 -18.04 45.99 23.28
CA THR A 18 -16.66 45.48 23.47
C THR A 18 -16.41 44.37 22.48
N PRO A 19 -15.31 44.37 21.75
CA PRO A 19 -14.97 43.26 20.84
C PRO A 19 -14.69 41.99 21.67
N ARG A 20 -15.42 40.93 21.31
CA ARG A 20 -15.23 39.58 21.87
C ARG A 20 -13.80 39.11 21.56
N PRO A 21 -12.99 38.63 22.52
CA PRO A 21 -11.64 38.20 22.26
C PRO A 21 -11.65 37.04 21.26
N ALA A 22 -10.83 37.15 20.21
CA ALA A 22 -10.65 36.14 19.21
C ALA A 22 -10.22 34.81 19.89
N ARG A 23 -11.04 33.77 19.72
CA ARG A 23 -10.78 32.43 20.19
C ARG A 23 -9.50 31.95 19.49
N LYS A 24 -8.34 31.97 20.20
CA LYS A 24 -7.09 31.39 19.71
C LYS A 24 -7.38 29.93 19.33
N SER A 25 -7.38 29.63 18.06
CA SER A 25 -7.39 28.27 17.57
C SER A 25 -6.13 27.59 18.09
N SER A 26 -6.27 26.74 19.12
CA SER A 26 -5.20 25.84 19.51
C SER A 26 -4.99 24.89 18.31
N ILE A 27 -3.97 25.17 17.51
CA ILE A 27 -3.39 24.20 16.58
C ILE A 27 -3.00 23.02 17.48
N ARG A 28 -3.82 21.98 17.48
CA ARG A 28 -3.46 20.69 18.07
C ARG A 28 -2.23 20.22 17.30
N ARG A 29 -1.04 20.42 17.90
CA ARG A 29 0.18 19.72 17.48
C ARG A 29 -0.19 18.25 17.32
N ALA A 30 0.02 17.71 16.13
CA ALA A 30 -0.08 16.29 15.85
C ALA A 30 0.65 15.56 16.98
N ALA A 31 -0.04 14.64 17.65
CA ALA A 31 0.53 13.89 18.74
C ALA A 31 1.80 13.21 18.21
N ALA A 32 2.96 13.63 18.69
CA ALA A 32 4.23 13.00 18.41
C ALA A 32 4.06 11.50 18.67
N GLY A 33 4.30 10.68 17.65
CA GLY A 33 4.08 9.25 17.72
C GLY A 33 4.72 8.71 18.99
N ARG A 34 3.95 7.99 19.79
CA ARG A 34 4.39 7.41 21.06
C ARG A 34 5.63 6.56 20.77
N LYS A 35 6.80 7.00 21.22
CA LYS A 35 8.07 6.26 21.04
C LYS A 35 7.84 4.83 21.54
N LEU A 36 8.03 3.86 20.67
CA LEU A 36 7.97 2.45 21.04
C LEU A 36 9.10 2.18 22.04
N LYS A 37 8.75 1.64 23.20
CA LYS A 37 9.77 1.22 24.18
C LYS A 37 10.29 -0.15 23.77
N PRO A 38 11.61 -0.40 23.85
CA PRO A 38 12.15 -1.73 23.66
C PRO A 38 11.47 -2.74 24.61
N SER A 39 11.30 -3.97 24.15
CA SER A 39 10.80 -5.05 25.00
C SER A 39 11.84 -5.38 26.07
N ALA A 40 11.44 -5.46 27.32
CA ALA A 40 12.29 -5.97 28.39
C ALA A 40 12.53 -7.49 28.31
N ARG A 41 11.70 -8.20 27.51
CA ARG A 41 11.80 -9.65 27.34
C ARG A 41 12.84 -9.95 26.27
N GLN A 42 13.86 -10.72 26.64
CA GLN A 42 14.80 -11.30 25.69
C GLN A 42 14.09 -12.28 24.76
N ARG A 43 14.35 -12.19 23.47
CA ARG A 43 13.76 -13.04 22.43
C ARG A 43 14.85 -13.54 21.49
N GLY A 44 14.64 -14.72 20.94
CA GLY A 44 15.51 -15.31 19.93
C GLY A 44 16.61 -16.20 20.53
N LEU A 45 17.55 -16.54 19.66
CA LEU A 45 18.65 -17.48 19.98
C LEU A 45 19.84 -16.75 20.60
N GLY A 46 20.51 -17.41 21.54
CA GLY A 46 21.83 -16.96 22.03
C GLY A 46 22.94 -17.33 21.03
N ALA A 47 24.12 -16.68 21.18
CA ALA A 47 25.23 -16.84 20.25
C ALA A 47 25.63 -18.29 19.97
N GLY A 48 25.67 -19.16 20.99
CA GLY A 48 25.99 -20.58 20.83
C GLY A 48 24.97 -21.42 20.07
N GLN A 49 23.77 -20.87 19.83
CA GLN A 49 22.67 -21.57 19.12
C GLN A 49 22.58 -21.15 17.66
N ILE A 50 23.32 -20.11 17.25
CA ILE A 50 23.26 -19.53 15.91
C ILE A 50 24.06 -20.35 14.90
N ALA A 51 25.21 -20.90 15.31
CA ALA A 51 26.05 -21.69 14.44
C ALA A 51 25.29 -22.90 13.89
N LEU A 52 25.42 -23.15 12.60
CA LEU A 52 24.82 -24.27 11.89
C LEU A 52 25.86 -24.85 10.93
N ASP A 53 26.08 -26.16 11.02
CA ASP A 53 26.96 -26.83 10.09
C ASP A 53 26.36 -26.91 8.70
N VAL A 54 27.20 -26.75 7.65
CA VAL A 54 26.78 -26.84 6.25
C VAL A 54 26.27 -28.24 5.85
N ASP A 55 26.66 -29.28 6.60
CA ASP A 55 26.20 -30.65 6.40
C ASP A 55 24.95 -30.97 7.23
N HIS A 56 24.42 -30.01 7.98
CA HIS A 56 23.23 -30.22 8.80
C HIS A 56 22.03 -30.66 7.93
N GLN A 57 21.27 -31.63 8.44
CA GLN A 57 20.16 -32.27 7.73
C GLN A 57 19.14 -31.26 7.17
N ASP A 58 18.84 -30.15 7.89
CA ASP A 58 17.85 -29.13 7.50
C ASP A 58 18.23 -28.38 6.22
N ILE A 59 19.51 -28.34 5.86
CA ILE A 59 20.02 -27.58 4.71
C ILE A 59 20.81 -28.40 3.70
N ARG A 60 21.05 -29.67 3.96
CA ARG A 60 21.84 -30.53 3.06
C ARG A 60 21.32 -30.54 1.62
N ALA A 61 20.02 -30.67 1.44
CA ALA A 61 19.40 -30.63 0.11
C ALA A 61 19.58 -29.26 -0.56
N LEU A 62 19.44 -28.16 0.20
CA LEU A 62 19.68 -26.81 -0.30
C LEU A 62 21.14 -26.60 -0.70
N VAL A 63 22.09 -27.03 0.12
CA VAL A 63 23.53 -26.96 -0.17
C VAL A 63 23.88 -27.72 -1.46
N ALA A 64 23.36 -28.93 -1.60
CA ALA A 64 23.53 -29.74 -2.81
C ALA A 64 22.96 -29.01 -4.05
N ARG A 65 21.79 -28.41 -3.92
CA ARG A 65 21.14 -27.66 -5.02
C ARG A 65 21.92 -26.39 -5.39
N ILE A 66 22.48 -25.65 -4.42
CA ILE A 66 23.36 -24.51 -4.67
C ILE A 66 24.59 -24.92 -5.48
N ARG A 67 25.27 -25.99 -5.06
CA ARG A 67 26.46 -26.54 -5.76
C ARG A 67 26.13 -27.00 -7.17
N GLN A 68 25.01 -27.69 -7.35
CA GLN A 68 24.51 -28.13 -8.66
C GLN A 68 24.23 -26.95 -9.61
N ALA A 69 23.78 -25.82 -9.07
CA ALA A 69 23.55 -24.60 -9.85
C ALA A 69 24.83 -23.83 -10.20
N GLY A 70 26.01 -24.34 -9.85
CA GLY A 70 27.29 -23.66 -10.04
C GLY A 70 27.61 -22.60 -9.00
N GLY A 71 26.97 -22.67 -7.83
CA GLY A 71 27.22 -21.79 -6.71
C GLY A 71 28.25 -22.33 -5.72
N VAL A 72 28.73 -21.46 -4.83
CA VAL A 72 29.63 -21.77 -3.74
C VAL A 72 28.99 -21.39 -2.41
N VAL A 73 28.96 -22.33 -1.45
CA VAL A 73 28.48 -22.08 -0.10
C VAL A 73 29.60 -21.42 0.71
N VAL A 74 29.31 -20.26 1.29
CA VAL A 74 30.23 -19.49 2.13
C VAL A 74 30.08 -19.89 3.60
N GLY A 75 28.84 -20.16 4.02
CA GLY A 75 28.53 -20.60 5.39
C GLY A 75 27.03 -20.75 5.62
N SER A 76 26.68 -21.21 6.81
CA SER A 76 25.30 -21.41 7.23
C SER A 76 25.11 -21.00 8.67
N TYR A 77 23.89 -20.57 9.02
CA TYR A 77 23.55 -20.17 10.37
C TYR A 77 22.04 -20.25 10.61
N ARG A 78 21.63 -20.17 11.85
CA ARG A 78 20.23 -20.02 12.26
C ARG A 78 19.93 -18.53 12.47
N ASP A 79 18.85 -18.05 11.87
CA ASP A 79 18.41 -16.68 12.08
C ASP A 79 18.16 -16.43 13.59
N PRO A 80 18.66 -15.33 14.15
CA PRO A 80 18.60 -15.10 15.60
C PRO A 80 17.18 -14.97 16.16
N LEU A 81 16.18 -14.57 15.36
CA LEU A 81 14.81 -14.33 15.83
C LEU A 81 13.98 -15.60 15.88
N GLY A 82 13.99 -16.40 14.81
CA GLY A 82 13.09 -17.54 14.63
C GLY A 82 13.82 -18.89 14.55
N GLY A 83 15.16 -18.90 14.57
CA GLY A 83 15.96 -20.10 14.48
C GLY A 83 15.93 -20.81 13.12
N ARG A 84 15.47 -20.13 12.07
CA ARG A 84 15.39 -20.70 10.72
C ARG A 84 16.79 -20.87 10.14
N ALA A 85 17.02 -22.00 9.50
CA ALA A 85 18.27 -22.25 8.81
C ALA A 85 18.41 -21.36 7.58
N LEU A 86 19.56 -20.70 7.43
CA LEU A 86 19.91 -19.85 6.32
C LEU A 86 21.29 -20.22 5.79
N VAL A 87 21.47 -20.15 4.46
CA VAL A 87 22.74 -20.44 3.79
C VAL A 87 23.22 -19.18 3.08
N HIS A 88 24.40 -18.71 3.46
CA HIS A 88 25.13 -17.67 2.72
C HIS A 88 25.95 -18.33 1.62
N ALA A 89 25.75 -17.90 0.38
CA ALA A 89 26.37 -18.50 -0.80
C ALA A 89 26.61 -17.46 -1.87
N THR A 90 27.31 -17.88 -2.95
CA THR A 90 27.25 -17.18 -4.24
C THR A 90 26.53 -18.07 -5.25
N LEU A 91 25.82 -17.42 -6.18
CA LEU A 91 25.14 -18.12 -7.28
C LEU A 91 25.37 -17.38 -8.60
N PRO A 92 25.46 -18.10 -9.73
CA PRO A 92 25.40 -17.47 -11.04
C PRO A 92 24.07 -16.71 -11.20
N PHE A 93 24.10 -15.48 -11.72
CA PHE A 93 22.87 -14.70 -11.87
C PHE A 93 21.80 -15.41 -12.72
N LYS A 94 22.22 -16.28 -13.66
CA LYS A 94 21.31 -17.09 -14.50
C LYS A 94 20.49 -18.11 -13.73
N ALA A 95 20.97 -18.52 -12.55
CA ALA A 95 20.27 -19.46 -11.69
C ALA A 95 19.19 -18.79 -10.83
N ILE A 96 19.13 -17.46 -10.83
CA ILE A 96 18.23 -16.67 -9.97
C ILE A 96 17.10 -16.07 -10.81
N GLN A 97 15.87 -16.23 -10.36
CA GLN A 97 14.69 -15.65 -10.99
C GLN A 97 13.96 -14.72 -10.03
N PRO A 98 13.39 -13.61 -10.50
CA PRO A 98 12.47 -12.82 -9.71
C PRO A 98 11.17 -13.60 -9.49
N THR A 99 10.54 -13.47 -8.31
CA THR A 99 9.19 -14.02 -8.12
C THR A 99 8.20 -13.39 -9.10
N PRO A 100 7.22 -14.15 -9.61
CA PRO A 100 6.29 -13.68 -10.65
C PRO A 100 5.34 -12.57 -10.19
N PHE A 101 5.29 -12.29 -8.89
CA PHE A 101 4.41 -11.27 -8.30
C PHE A 101 5.12 -9.95 -8.01
N GLN A 102 6.44 -9.84 -8.21
CA GLN A 102 7.15 -8.57 -8.04
C GLN A 102 6.70 -7.53 -9.07
N ARG A 103 6.84 -6.26 -8.68
CA ARG A 103 6.63 -5.12 -9.57
C ARG A 103 7.60 -5.10 -10.74
N ASP A 104 7.24 -4.34 -11.77
CA ASP A 104 8.05 -4.18 -12.97
C ASP A 104 9.35 -3.40 -12.67
N LEU A 105 10.38 -3.64 -13.46
CA LEU A 105 11.66 -2.95 -13.37
C LEU A 105 11.50 -1.47 -13.77
N SER A 106 12.12 -0.59 -13.00
CA SER A 106 12.35 0.79 -13.40
C SER A 106 13.72 0.90 -14.05
N PRO A 107 13.83 1.18 -15.35
CA PRO A 107 15.13 1.27 -16.04
C PRO A 107 16.05 2.34 -15.42
N THR A 108 15.49 3.48 -15.08
CA THR A 108 16.23 4.59 -14.45
C THR A 108 16.79 4.20 -13.08
N HIS A 109 15.98 3.54 -12.27
CA HIS A 109 16.42 3.08 -10.95
C HIS A 109 17.50 1.99 -11.07
N THR A 110 17.32 1.05 -11.99
CA THR A 110 18.30 -0.03 -12.24
C THR A 110 19.65 0.53 -12.65
N ARG A 111 19.67 1.51 -13.57
CA ARG A 111 20.91 2.16 -14.04
C ARG A 111 21.63 2.87 -12.86
N ARG A 112 20.93 3.72 -12.10
CA ARG A 112 21.51 4.40 -10.95
C ARG A 112 22.08 3.42 -9.92
N LEU A 113 21.38 2.29 -9.72
CA LEU A 113 21.83 1.26 -8.80
C LEU A 113 23.09 0.55 -9.32
N SER A 114 23.19 0.24 -10.63
CA SER A 114 24.40 -0.33 -11.19
C SER A 114 25.60 0.61 -11.06
N GLU A 115 25.43 1.91 -11.35
CA GLU A 115 26.46 2.93 -11.15
C GLU A 115 26.97 2.98 -9.71
N LYS A 116 26.05 2.91 -8.73
CA LYS A 116 26.42 2.95 -7.30
C LYS A 116 27.09 1.66 -6.80
N ILE A 117 26.72 0.51 -7.34
CA ILE A 117 27.40 -0.76 -7.04
C ILE A 117 28.81 -0.76 -7.63
N ASP A 118 28.98 -0.24 -8.84
CA ASP A 118 30.29 -0.11 -9.50
C ASP A 118 31.21 0.86 -8.75
N GLU A 119 30.70 2.05 -8.38
CA GLU A 119 31.44 3.00 -7.52
C GLU A 119 31.87 2.38 -6.18
N ALA A 120 31.04 1.54 -5.56
CA ALA A 120 31.39 0.88 -4.31
C ALA A 120 32.45 -0.21 -4.47
N GLY A 121 32.68 -0.69 -5.70
CA GLY A 121 33.60 -1.79 -6.01
C GLY A 121 33.24 -3.11 -5.33
N ALA A 122 32.04 -3.24 -4.75
CA ALA A 122 31.61 -4.43 -4.05
C ALA A 122 30.10 -4.59 -4.07
N PHE A 123 29.63 -5.84 -4.17
CA PHE A 123 28.21 -6.20 -4.03
C PHE A 123 27.91 -6.51 -2.56
N LEU A 124 27.73 -5.45 -1.74
CA LEU A 124 27.70 -5.53 -0.27
C LEU A 124 26.38 -6.07 0.30
N ASP A 125 25.31 -6.02 -0.47
CA ASP A 125 23.96 -6.33 0.01
C ASP A 125 23.45 -7.63 -0.67
N PRO A 126 23.62 -8.82 -0.03
CA PRO A 126 23.23 -10.09 -0.60
C PRO A 126 21.77 -10.13 -1.01
N LEU A 127 21.46 -10.81 -2.12
CA LEU A 127 20.08 -11.07 -2.49
C LEU A 127 19.49 -12.11 -1.54
N ILE A 128 18.31 -11.82 -1.00
CA ILE A 128 17.54 -12.82 -0.27
C ILE A 128 16.85 -13.73 -1.29
N LEU A 129 17.07 -15.03 -1.16
CA LEU A 129 16.48 -16.05 -2.02
C LEU A 129 15.70 -17.10 -1.20
N VAL A 130 14.73 -17.70 -1.87
CA VAL A 130 14.07 -18.91 -1.41
C VAL A 130 14.22 -19.99 -2.49
N LEU A 131 14.26 -21.26 -2.07
CA LEU A 131 14.14 -22.36 -2.99
C LEU A 131 12.66 -22.67 -3.19
N GLY A 132 12.15 -22.50 -4.42
CA GLY A 132 10.77 -22.81 -4.76
C GLY A 132 10.53 -24.32 -4.91
N GLU A 133 9.26 -24.73 -4.88
CA GLU A 133 8.86 -26.12 -5.12
C GLU A 133 9.34 -26.65 -6.49
N ASP A 134 9.48 -25.74 -7.48
CA ASP A 134 10.03 -26.01 -8.80
C ASP A 134 11.56 -26.13 -8.82
N GLN A 135 12.22 -26.15 -7.64
CA GLN A 135 13.67 -26.19 -7.49
C GLN A 135 14.41 -25.00 -8.11
N GLN A 136 13.71 -23.87 -8.36
CA GLN A 136 14.30 -22.63 -8.81
C GLN A 136 14.63 -21.71 -7.63
N PHE A 137 15.69 -20.93 -7.76
CA PHE A 137 16.02 -19.89 -6.77
C PHE A 137 15.26 -18.62 -7.08
N TRP A 138 14.33 -18.26 -6.22
CA TRP A 138 13.51 -17.07 -6.35
C TRP A 138 13.99 -15.94 -5.44
N THR A 139 14.16 -14.75 -5.99
CA THR A 139 14.35 -13.54 -5.19
C THR A 139 13.02 -12.81 -5.01
N PRO A 140 12.46 -12.77 -3.78
CA PRO A 140 11.25 -12.01 -3.48
C PRO A 140 11.51 -10.50 -3.36
N ASN A 141 12.77 -10.11 -3.09
CA ASN A 141 13.19 -8.72 -2.97
C ASN A 141 14.59 -8.55 -3.53
N GLY A 142 14.75 -7.96 -4.68
CA GLY A 142 16.07 -7.74 -5.26
C GLY A 142 16.10 -7.70 -6.77
N ARG A 143 14.93 -7.66 -7.44
CA ARG A 143 14.84 -7.63 -8.91
C ARG A 143 15.70 -6.53 -9.54
N HIS A 144 15.75 -5.32 -8.94
CA HIS A 144 16.61 -4.24 -9.43
C HIS A 144 18.09 -4.53 -9.20
N ARG A 145 18.47 -5.14 -8.04
CA ARG A 145 19.85 -5.58 -7.77
C ARG A 145 20.29 -6.69 -8.71
N LEU A 146 19.42 -7.66 -8.96
CA LEU A 146 19.67 -8.72 -9.95
C LEU A 146 19.88 -8.15 -11.36
N ALA A 147 19.05 -7.19 -11.78
CA ALA A 147 19.19 -6.52 -13.06
C ALA A 147 20.47 -5.65 -13.12
N ALA A 148 20.83 -4.96 -12.05
CA ALA A 148 22.08 -4.20 -11.95
C ALA A 148 23.30 -5.11 -12.04
N ALA A 149 23.32 -6.24 -11.32
CA ALA A 149 24.37 -7.25 -11.43
C ALA A 149 24.56 -7.78 -12.87
N LYS A 150 23.44 -7.97 -13.57
CA LYS A 150 23.45 -8.35 -15.00
C LYS A 150 24.06 -7.27 -15.89
N ILE A 151 23.74 -5.99 -15.65
CA ILE A 151 24.31 -4.84 -16.39
C ILE A 151 25.81 -4.76 -16.15
N LEU A 152 26.27 -4.99 -14.91
CA LEU A 152 27.69 -5.00 -14.54
C LEU A 152 28.45 -6.24 -15.05
N GLY A 153 27.78 -7.23 -15.60
CA GLY A 153 28.39 -8.44 -16.10
C GLY A 153 28.95 -9.36 -15.02
N LEU A 154 28.40 -9.31 -13.78
CA LEU A 154 28.85 -10.17 -12.70
C LEU A 154 28.59 -11.65 -13.02
N GLN A 155 29.59 -12.50 -12.81
CA GLN A 155 29.44 -13.95 -12.99
C GLN A 155 28.68 -14.59 -11.82
N GLN A 156 28.96 -14.17 -10.61
CA GLN A 156 28.40 -14.65 -9.35
C GLN A 156 27.81 -13.50 -8.55
N ILE A 157 26.75 -13.78 -7.81
CA ILE A 157 26.09 -12.82 -6.91
C ILE A 157 26.05 -13.39 -5.50
N SER A 158 26.38 -12.57 -4.52
CA SER A 158 26.22 -12.94 -3.10
C SER A 158 24.74 -13.05 -2.74
N VAL A 159 24.39 -14.15 -2.09
CA VAL A 159 22.99 -14.51 -1.78
C VAL A 159 22.83 -15.06 -0.36
N LEU A 160 21.70 -14.81 0.24
CA LEU A 160 21.25 -15.46 1.47
C LEU A 160 20.01 -16.30 1.16
N VAL A 161 20.15 -17.62 1.25
CA VAL A 161 19.13 -18.57 0.79
C VAL A 161 18.42 -19.23 1.96
N SER A 162 17.08 -19.24 1.91
CA SER A 162 16.24 -19.99 2.84
C SER A 162 15.62 -21.21 2.14
N PRO A 163 15.55 -22.37 2.81
CA PRO A 163 14.80 -23.51 2.31
C PRO A 163 13.27 -23.32 2.39
N ASP A 164 12.79 -22.33 3.17
CA ASP A 164 11.37 -22.07 3.39
C ASP A 164 10.82 -21.13 2.31
N GLU A 165 10.13 -21.69 1.33
CA GLU A 165 9.48 -20.93 0.25
C GLU A 165 8.45 -19.92 0.77
N THR A 166 7.79 -20.19 1.90
CA THR A 166 6.76 -19.29 2.45
C THR A 166 7.32 -17.91 2.81
N LEU A 167 8.64 -17.81 3.03
CA LEU A 167 9.32 -16.52 3.24
C LEU A 167 9.20 -15.58 2.05
N ALA A 168 9.08 -16.09 0.81
CA ALA A 168 8.91 -15.24 -0.37
C ALA A 168 7.70 -14.30 -0.22
N TYR A 169 6.61 -14.80 0.33
CA TYR A 169 5.39 -14.01 0.52
C TYR A 169 5.48 -13.06 1.73
N ARG A 170 6.21 -13.46 2.77
CA ARG A 170 6.41 -12.64 3.97
C ARG A 170 7.38 -11.49 3.75
N ILE A 171 8.43 -11.70 2.95
CA ILE A 171 9.44 -10.68 2.63
C ILE A 171 8.81 -9.50 1.88
N LEU A 172 7.84 -9.75 1.00
CA LEU A 172 7.09 -8.66 0.36
C LEU A 172 6.39 -7.76 1.37
N ALA A 173 5.76 -8.35 2.40
CA ALA A 173 5.12 -7.59 3.46
C ALA A 173 6.12 -6.80 4.32
N LEU A 174 7.39 -7.19 4.36
CA LEU A 174 8.46 -6.47 5.08
C LEU A 174 9.06 -5.32 4.27
N ASN A 175 8.78 -5.20 2.97
CA ASN A 175 9.28 -4.12 2.12
C ASN A 175 8.58 -2.77 2.39
N THR A 176 8.53 -2.37 3.66
CA THR A 176 7.89 -1.11 4.09
C THR A 176 8.76 0.13 3.87
N GLU A 177 10.04 -0.05 3.52
CA GLU A 177 11.02 1.04 3.51
C GLU A 177 10.95 1.98 2.29
N LYS A 178 10.27 1.60 1.21
CA LYS A 178 10.07 2.48 0.06
C LYS A 178 8.61 2.87 -0.02
N ALA A 179 8.34 4.17 -0.08
CA ALA A 179 7.03 4.71 -0.42
C ALA A 179 6.60 4.16 -1.78
N HIS A 180 5.97 2.98 -1.76
CA HIS A 180 5.38 2.40 -2.96
C HIS A 180 4.15 3.22 -3.32
N ASN A 181 4.02 3.63 -4.56
CA ASN A 181 2.76 4.18 -4.99
C ASN A 181 1.65 3.12 -4.91
N LEU A 182 0.44 3.55 -4.71
CA LEU A 182 -0.73 2.68 -4.52
C LEU A 182 -0.89 1.63 -5.64
N LYS A 183 -0.56 1.99 -6.88
CA LYS A 183 -0.63 1.10 -8.05
C LYS A 183 0.34 -0.06 -7.92
N ASP A 184 1.61 0.21 -7.63
CA ASP A 184 2.64 -0.82 -7.57
C ASP A 184 2.35 -1.81 -6.45
N ARG A 185 1.94 -1.31 -5.26
CA ARG A 185 1.51 -2.15 -4.14
C ARG A 185 0.31 -3.03 -4.51
N SER A 186 -0.70 -2.45 -5.14
CA SER A 186 -1.88 -3.19 -5.54
C SER A 186 -1.56 -4.29 -6.56
N LEU A 187 -0.66 -4.02 -7.52
CA LEU A 187 -0.22 -5.02 -8.50
C LEU A 187 0.61 -6.15 -7.88
N GLU A 188 1.48 -5.84 -6.93
CA GLU A 188 2.23 -6.85 -6.18
C GLU A 188 1.27 -7.78 -5.40
N VAL A 189 0.33 -7.19 -4.68
CA VAL A 189 -0.63 -7.93 -3.84
C VAL A 189 -1.55 -8.81 -4.68
N ILE A 190 -2.11 -8.32 -5.79
CA ILE A 190 -3.00 -9.16 -6.62
C ILE A 190 -2.24 -10.29 -7.32
N ARG A 191 -1.03 -10.05 -7.82
CA ARG A 191 -0.19 -11.09 -8.43
C ARG A 191 0.16 -12.18 -7.40
N MET A 192 0.50 -11.78 -6.17
CA MET A 192 0.72 -12.69 -5.05
C MET A 192 -0.55 -13.51 -4.74
N ALA A 193 -1.71 -12.86 -4.63
CA ALA A 193 -2.97 -13.55 -4.34
C ALA A 193 -3.33 -14.56 -5.44
N ARG A 194 -3.11 -14.24 -6.72
CA ARG A 194 -3.31 -15.18 -7.83
C ARG A 194 -2.35 -16.37 -7.78
N SER A 195 -1.09 -16.15 -7.39
CA SER A 195 -0.12 -17.23 -7.19
C SER A 195 -0.54 -18.16 -6.05
N LEU A 196 -0.92 -17.60 -4.90
CA LEU A 196 -1.41 -18.36 -3.74
C LEU A 196 -2.71 -19.11 -4.05
N ALA A 197 -3.63 -18.52 -4.80
CA ALA A 197 -4.88 -19.18 -5.20
C ALA A 197 -4.64 -20.44 -6.05
N ARG A 198 -3.58 -20.48 -6.88
CA ARG A 198 -3.20 -21.67 -7.64
C ARG A 198 -2.55 -22.74 -6.77
N ARG A 199 -1.71 -22.33 -5.82
CA ARG A 199 -0.94 -23.25 -4.96
C ARG A 199 -1.75 -23.80 -3.79
N GLN A 200 -2.61 -22.98 -3.22
CA GLN A 200 -3.41 -23.27 -2.03
C GLN A 200 -4.87 -22.90 -2.24
N PRO A 201 -5.59 -23.57 -3.17
CA PRO A 201 -6.95 -23.17 -3.57
C PRO A 201 -7.99 -23.27 -2.45
N ALA A 202 -7.73 -24.09 -1.42
CA ALA A 202 -8.62 -24.22 -0.27
C ALA A 202 -8.36 -23.16 0.82
N ALA A 203 -7.21 -22.47 0.77
CA ALA A 203 -6.85 -21.47 1.76
C ALA A 203 -7.75 -20.23 1.67
N ARG A 204 -8.14 -19.70 2.83
CA ARG A 204 -9.02 -18.52 2.91
C ARG A 204 -8.20 -17.23 2.74
N GLU A 205 -8.80 -16.22 2.13
CA GLU A 205 -8.16 -14.92 1.95
C GLU A 205 -7.70 -14.30 3.29
N THR A 206 -8.50 -14.42 4.35
CA THR A 206 -8.18 -13.93 5.70
C THR A 206 -6.88 -14.50 6.27
N GLN A 207 -6.44 -15.68 5.86
CA GLN A 207 -5.19 -16.29 6.32
C GLN A 207 -3.95 -15.54 5.83
N PHE A 208 -4.10 -14.79 4.75
CA PHE A 208 -3.03 -13.99 4.14
C PHE A 208 -3.18 -12.47 4.39
N ALA A 209 -4.00 -12.09 5.36
CA ALA A 209 -4.25 -10.67 5.67
C ALA A 209 -2.97 -9.88 5.96
N ALA A 210 -1.98 -10.50 6.62
CA ALA A 210 -0.69 -9.87 6.90
C ALA A 210 0.15 -9.65 5.62
N GLN A 211 0.09 -10.58 4.67
CA GLN A 211 0.82 -10.51 3.39
C GLN A 211 0.16 -9.54 2.42
N PHE A 212 -1.16 -9.46 2.43
CA PHE A 212 -1.93 -8.56 1.55
C PHE A 212 -2.06 -7.15 2.12
N GLU A 213 -1.69 -6.92 3.38
CA GLU A 213 -1.70 -5.65 4.12
C GLU A 213 -3.09 -5.01 4.24
N SER A 214 -3.80 -4.85 3.12
CA SER A 214 -5.13 -4.22 3.07
C SER A 214 -5.98 -4.82 1.94
N ALA A 215 -7.23 -5.10 2.25
CA ALA A 215 -8.17 -5.73 1.32
C ALA A 215 -8.37 -4.90 0.04
N GLU A 216 -8.34 -3.57 0.16
CA GLU A 216 -8.48 -2.65 -0.98
C GLU A 216 -7.43 -2.86 -2.06
N LEU A 217 -6.20 -3.29 -1.67
CA LEU A 217 -5.11 -3.51 -2.62
C LEU A 217 -5.43 -4.64 -3.60
N LEU A 218 -6.16 -5.67 -3.15
CA LEU A 218 -6.64 -6.75 -4.01
C LEU A 218 -7.63 -6.23 -5.06
N THR A 219 -8.64 -5.47 -4.62
CA THR A 219 -9.67 -4.92 -5.52
C THR A 219 -9.07 -3.91 -6.51
N LEU A 220 -8.20 -3.00 -6.04
CA LEU A 220 -7.50 -2.06 -6.91
C LEU A 220 -6.50 -2.74 -7.83
N GLY A 221 -5.83 -3.80 -7.37
CA GLY A 221 -4.89 -4.59 -8.15
C GLY A 221 -5.53 -5.18 -9.39
N ILE A 222 -6.73 -5.77 -9.25
CA ILE A 222 -7.52 -6.30 -10.38
C ILE A 222 -7.82 -5.20 -11.41
N ILE A 223 -8.13 -3.99 -10.95
CA ILE A 223 -8.38 -2.86 -11.84
C ILE A 223 -7.08 -2.44 -12.56
N TYR A 224 -5.97 -2.33 -11.83
CA TYR A 224 -4.69 -1.91 -12.41
C TYR A 224 -4.10 -2.92 -13.40
N GLU A 225 -4.41 -4.21 -13.27
CA GLU A 225 -4.04 -5.21 -14.28
C GLU A 225 -4.68 -4.92 -15.64
N ARG A 226 -5.93 -4.41 -15.64
CA ARG A 226 -6.72 -4.11 -16.85
C ARG A 226 -6.53 -2.67 -17.32
N GLN A 227 -6.40 -1.74 -16.40
CA GLN A 227 -6.37 -0.30 -16.65
C GLN A 227 -5.27 0.38 -15.81
N SER A 228 -4.04 0.37 -16.33
CA SER A 228 -2.85 0.85 -15.62
C SER A 228 -2.90 2.33 -15.20
N ARG A 229 -3.75 3.16 -15.86
CA ARG A 229 -3.95 4.59 -15.57
C ARG A 229 -5.20 4.88 -14.75
N PHE A 230 -5.77 3.87 -14.08
CA PHE A 230 -6.91 4.08 -13.20
C PHE A 230 -6.54 5.01 -12.03
N ALA A 231 -7.42 5.94 -11.70
CA ALA A 231 -7.18 6.89 -10.62
C ALA A 231 -7.57 6.31 -9.24
N GLY A 232 -6.96 5.18 -8.87
CA GLY A 232 -7.30 4.43 -7.65
C GLY A 232 -7.16 5.24 -6.37
N GLY A 233 -6.25 6.22 -6.33
CA GLY A 233 -6.09 7.12 -5.18
C GLY A 233 -7.36 7.88 -4.81
N ALA A 234 -8.22 8.22 -5.78
CA ALA A 234 -9.50 8.85 -5.50
C ALA A 234 -10.49 7.91 -4.79
N TYR A 235 -10.39 6.60 -5.03
CA TYR A 235 -11.30 5.58 -4.48
C TYR A 235 -10.76 4.88 -3.23
N SER A 236 -9.44 4.90 -3.00
CA SER A 236 -8.81 4.25 -1.85
C SER A 236 -9.41 4.68 -0.50
N PRO A 237 -9.72 5.96 -0.23
CA PRO A 237 -10.34 6.37 1.04
C PRO A 237 -11.72 5.74 1.29
N LEU A 238 -12.49 5.47 0.24
CA LEU A 238 -13.74 4.72 0.34
C LEU A 238 -13.47 3.25 0.65
N LEU A 239 -12.64 2.61 -0.21
CA LEU A 239 -12.38 1.18 -0.12
C LEU A 239 -11.81 0.80 1.24
N ARG A 240 -10.91 1.58 1.82
CA ARG A 240 -10.41 1.37 3.19
C ARG A 240 -11.51 1.27 4.23
N LYS A 241 -12.61 1.98 4.04
CA LYS A 241 -13.74 1.98 4.99
C LYS A 241 -14.71 0.81 4.77
N VAL A 242 -14.80 0.26 3.55
CA VAL A 242 -15.84 -0.69 3.18
C VAL A 242 -15.32 -2.06 2.75
N ASP A 243 -14.08 -2.14 2.24
CA ASP A 243 -13.47 -3.40 1.81
C ASP A 243 -12.82 -4.13 3.00
N ARG A 244 -13.05 -5.43 3.09
CA ARG A 244 -12.50 -6.31 4.13
C ARG A 244 -12.05 -7.61 3.51
N PHE A 245 -11.14 -8.29 4.18
CA PHE A 245 -10.74 -9.63 3.76
C PHE A 245 -11.91 -10.60 3.87
N SER A 246 -12.09 -11.41 2.82
CA SER A 246 -13.15 -12.39 2.72
C SER A 246 -12.80 -13.67 3.48
N ALA A 247 -13.79 -14.30 4.09
CA ALA A 247 -13.65 -15.63 4.69
C ALA A 247 -13.73 -16.77 3.64
N LEU A 248 -13.99 -16.44 2.37
CA LEU A 248 -14.02 -17.39 1.27
C LEU A 248 -12.62 -17.90 0.93
N ALA A 249 -12.56 -19.08 0.29
CA ALA A 249 -11.35 -19.58 -0.33
C ALA A 249 -10.82 -18.60 -1.40
N LEU A 250 -9.50 -18.51 -1.54
CA LEU A 250 -8.86 -17.52 -2.43
C LEU A 250 -9.43 -17.44 -3.84
N PRO A 251 -9.68 -18.57 -4.57
CA PRO A 251 -10.26 -18.48 -5.91
C PRO A 251 -11.67 -17.89 -5.91
N ALA A 252 -12.47 -18.15 -4.87
CA ALA A 252 -13.82 -17.62 -4.74
C ALA A 252 -13.80 -16.13 -4.39
N SER A 253 -12.94 -15.74 -3.44
CA SER A 253 -12.79 -14.33 -3.05
C SER A 253 -12.29 -13.47 -4.22
N LEU A 254 -11.36 -13.98 -5.02
CA LEU A 254 -10.87 -13.25 -6.20
C LEU A 254 -11.97 -13.04 -7.24
N ARG A 255 -12.85 -14.04 -7.48
CA ARG A 255 -14.02 -13.85 -8.36
C ARG A 255 -14.99 -12.80 -7.82
N GLU A 256 -15.26 -12.81 -6.52
CA GLU A 256 -16.08 -11.77 -5.88
C GLU A 256 -15.47 -10.37 -6.07
N ARG A 257 -14.16 -10.24 -5.87
CA ARG A 257 -13.43 -8.99 -6.05
C ARG A 257 -13.39 -8.52 -7.49
N GLU A 258 -13.39 -9.43 -8.47
CA GLU A 258 -13.56 -9.08 -9.88
C GLU A 258 -14.90 -8.40 -10.14
N GLY A 259 -15.96 -8.85 -9.48
CA GLY A 259 -17.26 -8.19 -9.49
C GLY A 259 -17.23 -6.78 -8.90
N TYR A 260 -16.54 -6.59 -7.76
CA TYR A 260 -16.36 -5.26 -7.15
C TYR A 260 -15.53 -4.34 -8.04
N ALA A 261 -14.45 -4.84 -8.62
CA ALA A 261 -13.58 -4.11 -9.53
C ALA A 261 -14.34 -3.62 -10.77
N ALA A 262 -15.13 -4.49 -11.40
CA ALA A 262 -15.96 -4.12 -12.55
C ALA A 262 -16.99 -3.04 -12.23
N ARG A 263 -17.65 -3.14 -11.07
CA ARG A 263 -18.59 -2.12 -10.60
C ARG A 263 -17.90 -0.78 -10.33
N LEU A 264 -16.69 -0.79 -9.75
CA LEU A 264 -15.93 0.42 -9.49
C LEU A 264 -15.46 1.09 -10.80
N GLN A 265 -15.08 0.31 -11.81
CA GLN A 265 -14.76 0.82 -13.15
C GLN A 265 -16.00 1.46 -13.82
N ALA A 266 -17.19 0.86 -13.68
CA ALA A 266 -18.42 1.44 -14.18
C ALA A 266 -18.75 2.79 -13.48
N ILE A 267 -18.53 2.88 -12.16
CA ILE A 267 -18.66 4.13 -11.42
C ILE A 267 -17.66 5.18 -11.94
N ASP A 268 -16.39 4.80 -12.19
CA ASP A 268 -15.38 5.72 -12.73
C ASP A 268 -15.76 6.23 -14.14
N ALA A 269 -16.42 5.42 -14.93
CA ALA A 269 -16.94 5.87 -16.24
C ALA A 269 -18.00 6.95 -16.08
N GLU A 270 -18.93 6.82 -15.13
CA GLU A 270 -19.91 7.90 -14.82
C GLU A 270 -19.23 9.13 -14.23
N VAL A 271 -18.25 8.96 -13.33
CA VAL A 271 -17.46 10.07 -12.79
C VAL A 271 -16.73 10.83 -13.90
N LYS A 272 -16.21 10.16 -14.92
CA LYS A 272 -15.59 10.81 -16.09
C LYS A 272 -16.58 11.66 -16.86
N LYS A 273 -17.81 11.17 -17.08
CA LYS A 273 -18.89 11.97 -17.74
C LYS A 273 -19.20 13.24 -16.94
N ILE A 274 -19.33 13.13 -15.62
CA ILE A 274 -19.57 14.26 -14.74
C ILE A 274 -18.41 15.27 -14.83
N ILE A 275 -17.16 14.81 -14.84
CA ILE A 275 -15.97 15.68 -14.95
C ILE A 275 -16.00 16.44 -16.28
N VAL A 276 -16.28 15.78 -17.40
CA VAL A 276 -16.38 16.42 -18.72
C VAL A 276 -17.48 17.50 -18.72
N ALA A 277 -18.63 17.18 -18.13
CA ALA A 277 -19.73 18.16 -18.04
C ALA A 277 -19.39 19.37 -17.15
N LEU A 278 -18.65 19.16 -16.04
CA LEU A 278 -18.15 20.24 -15.19
C LEU A 278 -17.10 21.09 -15.91
N GLN A 279 -16.20 20.47 -16.66
CA GLN A 279 -15.20 21.17 -17.46
C GLN A 279 -15.85 22.05 -18.55
N ALA A 280 -16.91 21.56 -19.21
CA ALA A 280 -17.69 22.34 -20.17
C ALA A 280 -18.37 23.57 -19.53
N ARG A 281 -18.63 23.52 -18.21
CA ARG A 281 -19.14 24.66 -17.42
C ARG A 281 -18.04 25.61 -16.89
N GLY A 282 -16.79 25.41 -17.29
CA GLY A 282 -15.66 26.26 -16.92
C GLY A 282 -14.89 25.85 -15.67
N PHE A 283 -15.22 24.75 -15.02
CA PHE A 283 -14.45 24.23 -13.87
C PHE A 283 -13.13 23.57 -14.33
N LYS A 284 -11.98 24.20 -14.07
CA LYS A 284 -10.64 23.74 -14.53
C LYS A 284 -9.75 23.24 -13.38
N SER A 285 -10.31 22.61 -12.34
CA SER A 285 -9.51 22.11 -11.22
C SER A 285 -8.94 20.70 -11.50
N PRO A 286 -7.66 20.43 -11.21
CA PRO A 286 -7.09 19.07 -11.27
C PRO A 286 -7.74 18.12 -10.24
N TYR A 287 -8.41 18.66 -9.22
CA TYR A 287 -9.05 17.89 -8.14
C TYR A 287 -10.52 17.54 -8.42
N LEU A 288 -11.06 17.81 -9.61
CA LEU A 288 -12.47 17.52 -9.96
C LEU A 288 -12.84 16.06 -9.68
N ARG A 289 -11.95 15.12 -10.00
CA ARG A 289 -12.20 13.69 -9.72
C ARG A 289 -12.36 13.43 -8.23
N ASN A 290 -11.44 13.91 -7.41
CA ASN A 290 -11.48 13.73 -5.96
C ASN A 290 -12.74 14.36 -5.37
N TYR A 291 -13.13 15.53 -5.88
CA TYR A 291 -14.35 16.20 -5.50
C TYR A 291 -15.60 15.38 -5.81
N VAL A 292 -15.76 14.93 -7.05
CA VAL A 292 -16.93 14.14 -7.48
C VAL A 292 -17.00 12.83 -6.69
N VAL A 293 -15.89 12.10 -6.59
CA VAL A 293 -15.81 10.83 -5.84
C VAL A 293 -16.13 11.05 -4.36
N ALA A 294 -15.62 12.12 -3.74
CA ALA A 294 -15.93 12.45 -2.35
C ALA A 294 -17.43 12.75 -2.15
N ARG A 295 -18.08 13.37 -3.14
CA ARG A 295 -19.49 13.77 -3.07
C ARG A 295 -20.44 12.58 -3.22
N ILE A 296 -20.09 11.60 -4.05
CA ILE A 296 -20.86 10.36 -4.23
C ILE A 296 -20.51 9.27 -3.19
N ASN A 297 -19.54 9.50 -2.31
CA ASN A 297 -19.08 8.54 -1.31
C ASN A 297 -20.08 8.40 -0.14
N PRO A 298 -20.78 7.26 0.01
CA PRO A 298 -21.82 7.08 1.04
C PRO A 298 -21.28 6.99 2.47
N VAL A 299 -19.96 6.81 2.63
CA VAL A 299 -19.31 6.68 3.94
C VAL A 299 -18.32 7.82 4.23
N ARG A 300 -18.40 8.93 3.46
CA ARG A 300 -17.49 10.07 3.59
C ARG A 300 -17.35 10.56 5.02
N PHE A 301 -18.45 10.75 5.72
CA PHE A 301 -18.51 11.32 7.07
C PHE A 301 -18.57 10.27 8.18
N LYS A 302 -18.57 8.96 7.84
CA LYS A 302 -18.52 7.93 8.86
C LYS A 302 -17.13 7.86 9.47
N LEU A 303 -17.03 8.20 10.76
CA LEU A 303 -15.81 8.04 11.53
C LEU A 303 -15.67 6.55 11.90
N GLN A 304 -14.56 5.94 11.53
CA GLN A 304 -14.15 4.63 12.07
C GLN A 304 -13.23 4.86 13.25
N LYS A 305 -13.51 4.19 14.37
CA LYS A 305 -12.60 4.17 15.52
C LYS A 305 -11.35 3.38 15.14
N ARG A 306 -10.20 3.82 15.63
CA ARG A 306 -8.93 3.09 15.39
C ARG A 306 -9.03 1.70 16.00
N GLY A 307 -8.84 0.65 15.20
CA GLY A 307 -8.98 -0.75 15.63
C GLY A 307 -10.37 -1.37 15.40
N GLU A 308 -11.33 -0.63 14.86
CA GLU A 308 -12.64 -1.18 14.50
C GLU A 308 -12.51 -2.09 13.27
N SER A 309 -12.79 -3.38 13.47
CA SER A 309 -12.68 -4.41 12.41
C SER A 309 -13.88 -4.43 11.46
N ALA A 310 -15.04 -3.96 11.91
CA ALA A 310 -16.25 -3.94 11.11
C ALA A 310 -16.16 -2.89 9.98
N PRO A 311 -16.67 -3.18 8.76
CA PRO A 311 -16.73 -2.18 7.71
C PRO A 311 -17.78 -1.11 8.03
N ALA A 312 -17.52 0.14 7.59
CA ALA A 312 -18.50 1.23 7.75
C ALA A 312 -19.83 0.93 7.03
N MET A 313 -19.78 0.06 6.01
CA MET A 313 -20.89 -0.46 5.22
C MET A 313 -20.38 -1.65 4.40
N PRO A 314 -21.18 -2.68 4.11
CA PRO A 314 -20.81 -3.73 3.17
C PRO A 314 -20.43 -3.15 1.80
N ILE A 315 -19.31 -3.61 1.21
CA ILE A 315 -18.76 -3.05 -0.04
C ILE A 315 -19.80 -3.08 -1.17
N GLY A 316 -20.55 -4.19 -1.31
CA GLY A 316 -21.62 -4.31 -2.32
C GLY A 316 -22.66 -3.19 -2.20
N GLN A 317 -23.11 -2.88 -0.98
CA GLN A 317 -24.05 -1.79 -0.72
C GLN A 317 -23.44 -0.42 -0.99
N ALA A 318 -22.17 -0.21 -0.60
CA ALA A 318 -21.47 1.02 -0.85
C ALA A 318 -21.37 1.33 -2.34
N LEU A 319 -20.99 0.34 -3.15
CA LEU A 319 -20.90 0.48 -4.61
C LEU A 319 -22.28 0.72 -5.25
N THR A 320 -23.37 0.08 -4.77
CA THR A 320 -24.73 0.36 -5.24
C THR A 320 -25.12 1.82 -4.99
N ARG A 321 -24.88 2.32 -3.77
CA ARG A 321 -25.20 3.71 -3.42
C ARG A 321 -24.35 4.70 -4.22
N MET A 322 -23.07 4.40 -4.45
CA MET A 322 -22.21 5.24 -5.30
C MET A 322 -22.70 5.31 -6.74
N THR A 323 -23.12 4.17 -7.32
CA THR A 323 -23.68 4.13 -8.67
C THR A 323 -24.93 5.01 -8.79
N ALA A 324 -25.84 4.89 -7.82
CA ALA A 324 -27.06 5.72 -7.80
C ALA A 324 -26.71 7.22 -7.65
N ALA A 325 -25.77 7.55 -6.74
CA ALA A 325 -25.34 8.93 -6.52
C ALA A 325 -24.60 9.53 -7.72
N ALA A 326 -23.81 8.72 -8.47
CA ALA A 326 -23.16 9.18 -9.69
C ALA A 326 -24.16 9.46 -10.81
N LYS A 327 -25.15 8.59 -11.01
CA LYS A 327 -26.23 8.81 -12.00
C LYS A 327 -27.11 10.00 -11.67
N GLY A 328 -27.37 10.26 -10.39
CA GLY A 328 -28.17 11.38 -9.89
C GLY A 328 -27.36 12.64 -9.55
N PHE A 329 -26.12 12.76 -10.04
CA PHE A 329 -25.25 13.87 -9.68
C PHE A 329 -25.77 15.20 -10.24
N LYS A 330 -26.02 16.18 -9.34
CA LYS A 330 -26.53 17.50 -9.71
C LYS A 330 -25.38 18.46 -10.03
N LEU A 331 -25.16 18.74 -11.30
CA LEU A 331 -24.09 19.62 -11.79
C LEU A 331 -24.24 21.06 -11.28
N ASP A 332 -25.48 21.56 -11.12
CA ASP A 332 -25.77 22.94 -10.66
C ASP A 332 -25.41 23.17 -9.19
N SER A 333 -25.21 22.10 -8.43
CA SER A 333 -24.85 22.19 -7.01
C SER A 333 -23.35 22.34 -6.76
N VAL A 334 -22.54 22.49 -7.82
CA VAL A 334 -21.07 22.61 -7.71
C VAL A 334 -20.66 24.05 -7.73
N SER A 335 -19.90 24.52 -6.74
CA SER A 335 -19.34 25.87 -6.67
C SER A 335 -17.80 25.83 -6.66
N ASN A 336 -17.17 26.97 -7.06
CA ASN A 336 -15.72 27.11 -6.99
C ASN A 336 -15.19 27.07 -5.54
N ALA A 337 -15.98 27.52 -4.57
CA ALA A 337 -15.63 27.45 -3.14
C ALA A 337 -15.52 26.00 -2.66
N ASP A 338 -16.40 25.10 -3.12
CA ASP A 338 -16.36 23.67 -2.77
C ASP A 338 -15.09 22.98 -3.27
N LEU A 339 -14.58 23.38 -4.44
CA LEU A 339 -13.34 22.83 -5.03
C LEU A 339 -12.09 23.26 -4.27
N ALA A 340 -12.05 24.47 -3.74
CA ALA A 340 -10.94 24.95 -2.92
C ALA A 340 -10.79 24.14 -1.62
N TRP A 341 -11.89 23.74 -0.99
CA TRP A 341 -11.87 22.91 0.21
C TRP A 341 -11.29 21.50 -0.02
N VAL A 342 -11.53 20.91 -1.19
CA VAL A 342 -10.98 19.59 -1.52
C VAL A 342 -9.48 19.65 -1.80
N ALA A 343 -9.00 20.75 -2.38
CA ALA A 343 -7.57 20.97 -2.62
C ALA A 343 -6.78 21.04 -1.30
N VAL A 344 -7.31 21.73 -0.28
CA VAL A 344 -6.68 21.84 1.05
C VAL A 344 -6.66 20.48 1.78
N GLY A 345 -7.73 19.68 1.65
CA GLY A 345 -7.80 18.37 2.27
C GLY A 345 -6.94 17.28 1.60
N ALA A 346 -6.62 17.44 0.32
CA ALA A 346 -5.79 16.49 -0.43
C ALA A 346 -4.27 16.67 -0.16
N GLY A 347 -3.85 17.89 0.24
CA GLY A 347 -2.44 18.18 0.57
C GLY A 347 -1.98 17.78 1.98
N SER A 348 -2.86 17.22 2.80
CA SER A 348 -2.54 16.86 4.21
C SER A 348 -2.28 15.36 4.43
N HIS A 349 -2.09 14.57 3.37
CA HIS A 349 -1.91 13.10 3.43
C HIS A 349 -0.67 12.59 2.68
N ASP A 350 0.34 13.45 2.45
CA ASP A 350 1.68 13.03 2.03
C ASP A 350 2.63 12.92 3.22
#